data_d11164943896e553c354a83bb5e25541
#
_entry.id   d11164943896e553c354a83bb5e25541
#
_cell.length_a   1.000
_cell.length_b   1.000
_cell.length_c   1.000
_cell.angle_alpha   90.00
_cell.angle_beta   90.00
_cell.angle_gamma   90.00
#
_symmetry.space_group_name_H-M   'P 1'
#
loop_
_entity.id
_entity.type
_entity.pdbx_description
1 polymer ?
#
loop_
_entity_poly.entity_id
_entity_poly.type
_entity_poly.pdbx_seq_one_letter_code
_entity_poly.pdbx_strand_id
1 'polypeptide(L)'
;SYDVLKNELKSEESKIEAIPPPAQKKERKNRYEVSADHILYYMMNDQKYVKIYQTKLGFFKEEKYRKVANEIIYYVEENKKIELADFLTYAEISPLKNEIYEIIKSIKVPNIEETSIMDYINNIKEIMWENELKKYKNEQKKIQDINEKEKLGQKIVDLMIKIQEIKKERSVKE
;
A
#
# COMPACT_ATOMS: atom_id res chain seq x y z
N SER A 1 -12.29 21.02 61.13
CA SER A 1 -11.20 20.14 61.56
C SER A 1 -10.38 19.75 60.33
N TYR A 2 -9.06 19.80 60.43
CA TYR A 2 -8.12 19.57 59.31
C TYR A 2 -8.24 18.15 58.69
N ASP A 3 -8.68 17.20 59.46
CA ASP A 3 -8.86 15.80 59.06
C ASP A 3 -10.08 15.57 58.12
N VAL A 4 -11.11 16.41 58.25
CA VAL A 4 -12.31 16.32 57.38
C VAL A 4 -11.99 16.81 55.96
N LEU A 5 -11.24 17.91 55.84
CA LEU A 5 -10.77 18.44 54.57
C LEU A 5 -9.81 17.48 53.84
N LYS A 6 -8.97 16.76 54.56
CA LYS A 6 -8.02 15.79 54.01
C LYS A 6 -8.70 14.54 53.46
N ASN A 7 -9.82 14.13 54.09
CA ASN A 7 -10.63 13.00 53.62
C ASN A 7 -11.51 13.39 52.39
N GLU A 8 -12.00 14.62 52.33
CA GLU A 8 -12.73 15.09 51.16
C GLU A 8 -11.81 15.24 49.91
N LEU A 9 -10.59 15.76 50.08
CA LEU A 9 -9.60 15.82 48.99
C LEU A 9 -9.19 14.43 48.49
N LYS A 10 -9.05 13.45 49.34
CA LYS A 10 -8.77 12.06 48.94
C LYS A 10 -9.95 11.37 48.23
N SER A 11 -11.19 11.78 48.51
CA SER A 11 -12.38 11.26 47.84
C SER A 11 -12.62 11.86 46.45
N GLU A 12 -12.08 13.07 46.18
CA GLU A 12 -12.14 13.68 44.84
C GLU A 12 -11.02 13.20 43.89
N GLU A 13 -9.83 12.90 44.43
CA GLU A 13 -8.74 12.32 43.63
C GLU A 13 -9.05 10.90 43.11
N SER A 14 -9.94 10.16 43.78
CA SER A 14 -10.33 8.81 43.32
C SER A 14 -11.45 8.78 42.27
N LYS A 15 -11.98 9.95 41.85
CA LYS A 15 -13.05 10.06 40.84
C LYS A 15 -12.58 10.62 39.51
N ILE A 16 -11.28 10.82 39.28
CA ILE A 16 -10.75 11.02 37.95
C ILE A 16 -10.64 9.64 37.31
N GLU A 17 -11.78 9.09 36.89
CA GLU A 17 -11.77 8.02 35.89
C GLU A 17 -10.99 8.55 34.68
N ALA A 18 -9.80 7.99 34.45
CA ALA A 18 -9.02 8.26 33.27
C ALA A 18 -9.93 7.95 32.08
N ILE A 19 -10.45 8.98 31.42
CA ILE A 19 -11.15 8.84 30.14
C ILE A 19 -10.16 8.13 29.24
N PRO A 20 -10.40 6.88 28.81
CA PRO A 20 -9.50 6.20 27.91
C PRO A 20 -9.37 7.10 26.66
N PRO A 21 -8.16 7.34 26.17
CA PRO A 21 -7.98 8.14 24.96
C PRO A 21 -8.91 7.58 23.89
N PRO A 22 -9.61 8.43 23.13
CA PRO A 22 -10.55 7.97 22.13
C PRO A 22 -9.81 6.97 21.22
N ALA A 23 -10.32 5.74 21.17
CA ALA A 23 -9.76 4.72 20.32
C ALA A 23 -9.64 5.29 18.91
N GLN A 24 -8.42 5.57 18.49
CA GLN A 24 -8.15 6.02 17.13
C GLN A 24 -8.76 4.96 16.21
N LYS A 25 -9.87 5.28 15.56
CA LYS A 25 -10.44 4.44 14.51
C LYS A 25 -9.35 4.32 13.46
N LYS A 26 -8.65 3.18 13.45
CA LYS A 26 -7.72 2.88 12.35
C LYS A 26 -8.55 2.97 11.08
N GLU A 27 -8.28 3.99 10.27
CA GLU A 27 -8.89 4.10 8.95
C GLU A 27 -8.67 2.79 8.21
N ARG A 28 -9.74 2.25 7.65
CA ARG A 28 -9.63 0.99 6.88
C ARG A 28 -8.83 1.29 5.62
N LYS A 29 -7.70 0.60 5.46
CA LYS A 29 -6.88 0.70 4.25
C LYS A 29 -7.75 0.40 3.02
N ASN A 30 -7.57 1.21 1.99
CA ASN A 30 -8.24 0.99 0.72
C ASN A 30 -7.59 -0.18 -0.05
N ARG A 31 -8.23 -0.61 -1.16
CA ARG A 31 -7.77 -1.76 -1.95
C ARG A 31 -6.34 -1.58 -2.51
N TYR A 32 -5.96 -0.36 -2.87
CA TYR A 32 -4.60 -0.04 -3.32
C TYR A 32 -3.58 -0.27 -2.21
N GLU A 33 -3.82 0.31 -1.04
CA GLU A 33 -2.94 0.21 0.12
C GLU A 33 -2.76 -1.24 0.58
N VAL A 34 -3.86 -2.01 0.65
CA VAL A 34 -3.80 -3.44 1.00
C VAL A 34 -2.94 -4.20 -0.01
N SER A 35 -3.13 -3.96 -1.31
CA SER A 35 -2.37 -4.65 -2.35
C SER A 35 -0.90 -4.25 -2.34
N ALA A 36 -0.58 -2.96 -2.11
CA ALA A 36 0.79 -2.48 -2.00
C ALA A 36 1.52 -3.07 -0.79
N ASP A 37 0.88 -3.12 0.37
CA ASP A 37 1.44 -3.75 1.57
C ASP A 37 1.79 -5.23 1.31
N HIS A 38 0.88 -5.98 0.68
CA HIS A 38 1.14 -7.39 0.38
C HIS A 38 2.29 -7.57 -0.61
N ILE A 39 2.33 -6.78 -1.69
CA ILE A 39 3.44 -6.85 -2.66
C ILE A 39 4.77 -6.60 -1.95
N LEU A 40 4.87 -5.55 -1.12
CA LEU A 40 6.09 -5.25 -0.39
C LEU A 40 6.46 -6.35 0.62
N TYR A 41 5.47 -6.93 1.30
CA TYR A 41 5.69 -8.07 2.18
C TYR A 41 6.26 -9.28 1.42
N TYR A 42 5.72 -9.61 0.23
CA TYR A 42 6.28 -10.66 -0.63
C TYR A 42 7.73 -10.35 -1.01
N MET A 43 8.02 -9.11 -1.42
CA MET A 43 9.37 -8.68 -1.79
C MET A 43 10.37 -8.80 -0.63
N MET A 44 9.95 -8.59 0.62
CA MET A 44 10.79 -8.74 1.81
C MET A 44 11.12 -10.20 2.14
N ASN A 45 10.38 -11.15 1.59
CA ASN A 45 10.56 -12.58 1.88
C ASN A 45 11.43 -13.33 0.87
N ASP A 46 11.42 -12.92 -0.40
CA ASP A 46 12.21 -13.60 -1.44
C ASP A 46 12.48 -12.67 -2.63
N GLN A 47 13.73 -12.69 -3.11
CA GLN A 47 14.18 -11.91 -4.27
C GLN A 47 13.39 -12.21 -5.56
N LYS A 48 12.79 -13.39 -5.69
CA LYS A 48 11.95 -13.71 -6.86
C LYS A 48 10.78 -12.73 -6.99
N TYR A 49 10.20 -12.30 -5.87
CA TYR A 49 9.10 -11.33 -5.85
C TYR A 49 9.57 -9.91 -6.18
N VAL A 50 10.82 -9.57 -5.84
CA VAL A 50 11.43 -8.31 -6.29
C VAL A 50 11.51 -8.29 -7.82
N LYS A 51 11.94 -9.38 -8.46
CA LYS A 51 11.99 -9.49 -9.92
C LYS A 51 10.59 -9.42 -10.55
N ILE A 52 9.61 -10.07 -9.94
CA ILE A 52 8.21 -10.00 -10.40
C ILE A 52 7.70 -8.57 -10.30
N TYR A 53 7.91 -7.88 -9.19
CA TYR A 53 7.54 -6.47 -9.03
C TYR A 53 8.17 -5.60 -10.11
N GLN A 54 9.49 -5.68 -10.30
CA GLN A 54 10.21 -4.88 -11.30
C GLN A 54 9.74 -5.13 -12.73
N THR A 55 9.41 -6.37 -13.07
CA THR A 55 9.01 -6.75 -14.45
C THR A 55 7.52 -6.56 -14.72
N LYS A 56 6.66 -6.74 -13.72
CA LYS A 56 5.21 -6.75 -13.90
C LYS A 56 4.52 -5.44 -13.49
N LEU A 57 5.01 -4.75 -12.47
CA LEU A 57 4.47 -3.47 -12.00
C LEU A 57 5.41 -2.29 -12.34
N GLY A 58 6.69 -2.44 -12.01
CA GLY A 58 7.74 -1.46 -12.24
C GLY A 58 7.87 -0.44 -11.12
N PHE A 59 6.79 0.21 -10.70
CA PHE A 59 6.81 1.21 -9.63
C PHE A 59 5.43 1.40 -8.98
N PHE A 60 5.44 1.87 -7.73
CA PHE A 60 4.25 2.40 -7.06
C PHE A 60 4.09 3.89 -7.35
N LYS A 61 2.87 4.33 -7.62
CA LYS A 61 2.57 5.75 -7.83
C LYS A 61 2.71 6.57 -6.54
N GLU A 62 2.30 5.99 -5.41
CA GLU A 62 2.41 6.63 -4.10
C GLU A 62 3.84 6.58 -3.57
N GLU A 63 4.33 7.74 -3.09
CA GLU A 63 5.72 7.91 -2.67
C GLU A 63 6.13 7.00 -1.50
N LYS A 64 5.23 6.81 -0.53
CA LYS A 64 5.45 5.93 0.64
C LYS A 64 5.87 4.52 0.19
N TYR A 65 5.08 3.89 -0.65
CA TYR A 65 5.32 2.53 -1.12
C TYR A 65 6.52 2.45 -2.07
N ARG A 66 6.72 3.47 -2.90
CA ARG A 66 7.87 3.55 -3.80
C ARG A 66 9.19 3.63 -3.03
N LYS A 67 9.26 4.40 -1.94
CA LYS A 67 10.45 4.49 -1.09
C LYS A 67 10.79 3.15 -0.46
N VAL A 68 9.81 2.45 0.10
CA VAL A 68 10.03 1.12 0.70
C VAL A 68 10.43 0.10 -0.35
N ALA A 69 9.79 0.10 -1.54
CA ALA A 69 10.19 -0.78 -2.64
C ALA A 69 11.64 -0.57 -3.07
N ASN A 70 12.08 0.69 -3.20
CA ASN A 70 13.46 1.02 -3.55
C ASN A 70 14.45 0.57 -2.47
N GLU A 71 14.09 0.70 -1.19
CA GLU A 71 14.91 0.21 -0.07
C GLU A 71 15.11 -1.31 -0.14
N ILE A 72 14.05 -2.06 -0.43
CA ILE A 72 14.11 -3.51 -0.60
C ILE A 72 14.98 -3.88 -1.81
N ILE A 73 14.80 -3.20 -2.94
CA ILE A 73 15.59 -3.43 -4.15
C ILE A 73 17.07 -3.16 -3.88
N TYR A 74 17.40 -2.04 -3.24
CA TYR A 74 18.76 -1.70 -2.85
C TYR A 74 19.37 -2.78 -1.96
N TYR A 75 18.66 -3.24 -0.93
CA TYR A 75 19.12 -4.32 -0.07
C TYR A 75 19.43 -5.61 -0.84
N VAL A 76 18.58 -5.99 -1.80
CA VAL A 76 18.79 -7.20 -2.63
C VAL A 76 19.99 -7.03 -3.56
N GLU A 77 20.21 -5.84 -4.12
CA GLU A 77 21.36 -5.55 -4.99
C GLU A 77 22.69 -5.69 -4.24
N GLU A 78 22.74 -5.23 -2.98
CA GLU A 78 23.91 -5.34 -2.13
C GLU A 78 24.14 -6.77 -1.61
N ASN A 79 23.11 -7.44 -1.13
CA ASN A 79 23.23 -8.72 -0.43
C ASN A 79 23.00 -9.95 -1.33
N LYS A 80 22.52 -9.76 -2.57
CA LYS A 80 22.21 -10.80 -3.56
C LYS A 80 21.09 -11.76 -3.16
N LYS A 81 20.55 -11.62 -1.97
CA LYS A 81 19.41 -12.38 -1.44
C LYS A 81 18.63 -11.53 -0.45
N ILE A 82 17.43 -11.95 -0.12
CA ILE A 82 16.64 -11.37 0.95
C ILE A 82 15.84 -12.46 1.66
N GLU A 83 15.87 -12.40 2.98
CA GLU A 83 15.02 -13.14 3.90
C GLU A 83 14.43 -12.14 4.89
N LEU A 84 13.19 -12.34 5.29
CA LEU A 84 12.46 -11.36 6.11
C LEU A 84 13.22 -10.99 7.39
N ALA A 85 13.76 -11.97 8.11
CA ALA A 85 14.47 -11.74 9.37
C ALA A 85 15.73 -10.88 9.19
N ASP A 86 16.51 -11.16 8.14
CA ASP A 86 17.74 -10.41 7.82
C ASP A 86 17.40 -8.98 7.39
N PHE A 87 16.37 -8.84 6.54
CA PHE A 87 15.91 -7.52 6.12
C PHE A 87 15.36 -6.69 7.28
N LEU A 88 14.65 -7.28 8.24
CA LEU A 88 14.17 -6.58 9.43
C LEU A 88 15.31 -6.09 10.32
N THR A 89 16.38 -6.88 10.45
CA THR A 89 17.60 -6.46 11.18
C THR A 89 18.22 -5.24 10.50
N TYR A 90 18.32 -5.24 9.18
CA TYR A 90 18.76 -4.08 8.41
C TYR A 90 17.82 -2.87 8.58
N ALA A 91 16.51 -3.09 8.56
CA ALA A 91 15.50 -2.04 8.69
C ALA A 91 15.55 -1.30 10.02
N GLU A 92 16.13 -1.89 11.09
CA GLU A 92 16.28 -1.23 12.40
C GLU A 92 17.06 0.09 12.32
N ILE A 93 17.99 0.21 11.39
CA ILE A 93 18.81 1.41 11.17
C ILE A 93 18.35 2.25 9.96
N SER A 94 17.35 1.79 9.22
CA SER A 94 16.81 2.50 8.06
C SER A 94 15.94 3.69 8.48
N PRO A 95 16.00 4.82 7.75
CA PRO A 95 15.06 5.93 7.94
C PRO A 95 13.60 5.55 7.66
N LEU A 96 13.36 4.42 6.97
CA LEU A 96 12.04 3.90 6.63
C LEU A 96 11.54 2.81 7.61
N LYS A 97 12.18 2.67 8.77
CA LYS A 97 11.84 1.66 9.78
C LYS A 97 10.35 1.63 10.10
N ASN A 98 9.78 2.78 10.39
CA ASN A 98 8.37 2.86 10.81
C ASN A 98 7.43 2.39 9.71
N GLU A 99 7.65 2.82 8.46
CA GLU A 99 6.86 2.44 7.30
C GLU A 99 6.95 0.93 7.03
N ILE A 100 8.14 0.35 7.12
CA ILE A 100 8.38 -1.09 6.96
C ILE A 100 7.61 -1.88 8.03
N TYR A 101 7.71 -1.48 9.29
CA TYR A 101 6.99 -2.16 10.39
C TYR A 101 5.48 -2.00 10.31
N GLU A 102 4.96 -0.84 9.85
CA GLU A 102 3.53 -0.64 9.62
C GLU A 102 3.00 -1.58 8.53
N ILE A 103 3.76 -1.79 7.45
CA ILE A 103 3.40 -2.72 6.39
C ILE A 103 3.29 -4.13 6.95
N ILE A 104 4.29 -4.61 7.68
CA ILE A 104 4.31 -5.95 8.25
C ILE A 104 3.15 -6.15 9.23
N LYS A 105 2.89 -5.17 10.11
CA LYS A 105 1.75 -5.22 11.04
C LYS A 105 0.39 -5.25 10.36
N SER A 106 0.30 -4.77 9.13
CA SER A 106 -0.95 -4.77 8.36
C SER A 106 -1.29 -6.14 7.77
N ILE A 107 -0.32 -7.03 7.63
CA ILE A 107 -0.49 -8.36 7.06
C ILE A 107 -1.14 -9.28 8.11
N LYS A 108 -2.41 -9.60 7.88
CA LYS A 108 -3.20 -10.42 8.82
C LYS A 108 -2.96 -11.92 8.66
N VAL A 109 -2.63 -12.36 7.46
CA VAL A 109 -2.39 -13.76 7.12
C VAL A 109 -1.06 -13.84 6.38
N PRO A 110 0.01 -14.34 7.02
CA PRO A 110 1.35 -14.36 6.43
C PRO A 110 1.53 -15.52 5.43
N ASN A 111 0.46 -16.01 4.81
CA ASN A 111 0.56 -17.09 3.83
C ASN A 111 1.02 -16.51 2.48
N ILE A 112 2.22 -16.89 2.06
CA ILE A 112 2.83 -16.46 0.80
C ILE A 112 2.50 -17.52 -0.27
N GLU A 113 1.45 -17.24 -1.05
CA GLU A 113 1.10 -18.03 -2.23
C GLU A 113 1.62 -17.34 -3.49
N GLU A 114 2.33 -18.07 -4.34
CA GLU A 114 2.94 -17.51 -5.56
C GLU A 114 1.95 -16.84 -6.51
N THR A 115 0.72 -17.35 -6.56
CA THR A 115 -0.36 -16.79 -7.38
C THR A 115 -0.90 -15.46 -6.86
N SER A 116 -0.84 -15.24 -5.55
CA SER A 116 -1.46 -14.07 -4.91
C SER A 116 -0.75 -12.75 -5.24
N ILE A 117 0.57 -12.76 -5.48
CA ILE A 117 1.29 -11.51 -5.83
C ILE A 117 0.77 -10.92 -7.13
N MET A 118 0.42 -11.75 -8.12
CA MET A 118 -0.12 -11.27 -9.39
C MET A 118 -1.50 -10.64 -9.22
N ASP A 119 -2.32 -11.16 -8.32
CA ASP A 119 -3.63 -10.59 -8.02
C ASP A 119 -3.50 -9.21 -7.38
N TYR A 120 -2.55 -9.02 -6.46
CA TYR A 120 -2.24 -7.71 -5.90
C TYR A 120 -1.67 -6.74 -6.93
N ILE A 121 -0.76 -7.19 -7.82
CA ILE A 121 -0.23 -6.38 -8.92
C ILE A 121 -1.35 -5.97 -9.88
N ASN A 122 -2.25 -6.88 -10.23
CA ASN A 122 -3.39 -6.59 -11.10
C ASN A 122 -4.36 -5.59 -10.44
N ASN A 123 -4.56 -5.67 -9.12
CA ASN A 123 -5.33 -4.67 -8.39
C ASN A 123 -4.73 -3.27 -8.49
N ILE A 124 -3.41 -3.14 -8.30
CA ILE A 124 -2.71 -1.85 -8.43
C ILE A 124 -2.84 -1.31 -9.85
N LYS A 125 -2.56 -2.13 -10.86
CA LYS A 125 -2.67 -1.75 -12.28
C LYS A 125 -4.07 -1.27 -12.64
N GLU A 126 -5.09 -2.02 -12.26
CA GLU A 126 -6.48 -1.68 -12.51
C GLU A 126 -6.82 -0.29 -11.94
N ILE A 127 -6.47 -0.04 -10.68
CA ILE A 127 -6.73 1.25 -10.02
C ILE A 127 -5.94 2.38 -10.71
N MET A 128 -4.68 2.15 -11.06
CA MET A 128 -3.87 3.15 -11.76
C MET A 128 -4.47 3.50 -13.13
N TRP A 129 -4.86 2.51 -13.92
CA TRP A 129 -5.45 2.70 -15.23
C TRP A 129 -6.85 3.32 -15.19
N GLU A 130 -7.68 2.96 -14.20
CA GLU A 130 -8.98 3.61 -13.98
C GLU A 130 -8.83 5.10 -13.64
N ASN A 131 -7.85 5.46 -12.83
CA ASN A 131 -7.55 6.85 -12.50
C ASN A 131 -7.03 7.63 -13.72
N GLU A 132 -6.16 7.01 -14.52
CA GLU A 132 -5.64 7.60 -15.76
C GLU A 132 -6.75 7.76 -16.80
N LEU A 133 -7.63 6.77 -16.92
CA LEU A 133 -8.80 6.82 -17.79
C LEU A 133 -9.72 8.00 -17.43
N LYS A 134 -10.00 8.21 -16.15
CA LYS A 134 -10.78 9.36 -15.67
C LYS A 134 -10.10 10.69 -16.04
N LYS A 135 -8.78 10.76 -15.86
CA LYS A 135 -7.99 11.95 -16.23
C LYS A 135 -8.11 12.24 -17.72
N TYR A 136 -7.84 11.25 -18.59
CA TYR A 136 -7.92 11.43 -20.04
C TYR A 136 -9.32 11.79 -20.54
N LYS A 137 -10.37 11.17 -19.99
CA LYS A 137 -11.75 11.55 -20.33
C LYS A 137 -12.08 13.00 -19.96
N ASN A 138 -11.55 13.50 -18.84
CA ASN A 138 -11.75 14.90 -18.44
C ASN A 138 -10.92 15.86 -19.31
N GLU A 139 -9.71 15.50 -19.68
CA GLU A 139 -8.89 16.28 -20.62
C GLU A 139 -9.51 16.35 -22.00
N GLN A 140 -10.02 15.23 -22.52
CA GLN A 140 -10.65 15.15 -23.84
C GLN A 140 -11.83 16.11 -24.00
N LYS A 141 -12.59 16.36 -22.93
CA LYS A 141 -13.71 17.32 -22.92
C LYS A 141 -13.26 18.77 -23.12
N LYS A 142 -12.01 19.09 -22.80
CA LYS A 142 -11.45 20.45 -22.85
C LYS A 142 -10.68 20.74 -24.15
N ILE A 143 -10.29 19.69 -24.86
CA ILE A 143 -9.52 19.81 -26.11
C ILE A 143 -10.45 20.22 -27.25
N GLN A 144 -10.06 21.27 -27.99
CA GLN A 144 -10.77 21.76 -29.16
C GLN A 144 -10.14 21.24 -30.46
N ASP A 145 -8.83 20.97 -30.46
CA ASP A 145 -8.13 20.41 -31.63
C ASP A 145 -8.56 18.97 -31.89
N ILE A 146 -9.02 18.70 -33.13
CA ILE A 146 -9.57 17.40 -33.52
C ILE A 146 -8.49 16.31 -33.47
N ASN A 147 -7.27 16.62 -33.92
CA ASN A 147 -6.19 15.64 -33.99
C ASN A 147 -5.69 15.26 -32.60
N GLU A 148 -5.59 16.23 -31.66
CA GLU A 148 -5.23 15.96 -30.30
C GLU A 148 -6.33 15.14 -29.56
N LYS A 149 -7.58 15.47 -29.83
CA LYS A 149 -8.75 14.76 -29.30
C LYS A 149 -8.80 13.30 -29.74
N GLU A 150 -8.45 13.05 -31.03
CA GLU A 150 -8.41 11.71 -31.60
C GLU A 150 -7.25 10.88 -31.01
N LYS A 151 -6.04 11.44 -30.87
CA LYS A 151 -4.91 10.80 -30.19
C LYS A 151 -5.23 10.42 -28.74
N LEU A 152 -5.90 11.30 -28.02
CA LEU A 152 -6.32 11.03 -26.65
C LEU A 152 -7.43 9.98 -26.60
N GLY A 153 -8.33 9.99 -27.58
CA GLY A 153 -9.36 8.95 -27.74
C GLY A 153 -8.76 7.55 -27.90
N GLN A 154 -7.69 7.42 -28.69
CA GLN A 154 -6.99 6.13 -28.84
C GLN A 154 -6.39 5.65 -27.50
N LYS A 155 -5.74 6.53 -26.74
CA LYS A 155 -5.22 6.19 -25.39
C LYS A 155 -6.32 5.72 -24.44
N ILE A 156 -7.49 6.35 -24.50
CA ILE A 156 -8.68 5.97 -23.71
C ILE A 156 -9.11 4.54 -24.06
N VAL A 157 -9.20 4.22 -25.35
CA VAL A 157 -9.58 2.88 -25.81
C VAL A 157 -8.56 1.84 -25.36
N ASP A 158 -7.27 2.12 -25.51
CA ASP A 158 -6.19 1.21 -25.10
C ASP A 158 -6.24 0.91 -23.58
N LEU A 159 -6.51 1.92 -22.75
CA LEU A 159 -6.70 1.72 -21.30
C LEU A 159 -7.94 0.90 -20.98
N MET A 160 -9.06 1.13 -21.68
CA MET A 160 -10.29 0.35 -21.49
C MET A 160 -10.07 -1.13 -21.80
N ILE A 161 -9.32 -1.44 -22.88
CA ILE A 161 -8.97 -2.82 -23.24
C ILE A 161 -8.14 -3.47 -22.13
N LYS A 162 -7.07 -2.81 -21.68
CA LYS A 162 -6.21 -3.32 -20.58
C LYS A 162 -6.98 -3.59 -19.28
N ILE A 163 -7.89 -2.70 -18.91
CA ILE A 163 -8.74 -2.88 -17.73
C ILE A 163 -9.66 -4.10 -17.91
N GLN A 164 -10.25 -4.27 -19.09
CA GLN A 164 -11.10 -5.43 -19.35
C GLN A 164 -10.35 -6.75 -19.34
N GLU A 165 -9.11 -6.78 -19.87
CA GLU A 165 -8.25 -7.97 -19.84
C GLU A 165 -7.99 -8.43 -18.41
N ILE A 166 -7.60 -7.51 -17.51
CA ILE A 166 -7.39 -7.84 -16.09
C ILE A 166 -8.67 -8.36 -15.44
N LYS A 167 -9.82 -7.78 -15.74
CA LYS A 167 -11.12 -8.22 -15.19
C LYS A 167 -11.50 -9.63 -15.67
N LYS A 168 -11.20 -9.96 -16.93
CA LYS A 168 -11.41 -11.30 -17.48
C LYS A 168 -10.49 -12.34 -16.83
N GLU A 169 -9.20 -12.04 -16.67
CA GLU A 169 -8.25 -12.95 -15.99
C GLU A 169 -8.71 -13.30 -14.57
N ARG A 170 -9.34 -12.36 -13.87
CA ARG A 170 -9.87 -12.58 -12.53
C ARG A 170 -11.11 -13.48 -12.54
N SER A 171 -12.05 -13.27 -13.46
CA SER A 171 -13.29 -14.07 -13.55
C SER A 171 -13.07 -15.51 -14.03
N VAL A 172 -11.92 -15.85 -14.59
CA VAL A 172 -11.57 -17.23 -14.97
C VAL A 172 -11.01 -18.04 -13.79
N LYS A 173 -10.58 -17.34 -12.71
CA LYS A 173 -10.02 -17.97 -11.49
C LYS A 173 -11.08 -18.28 -10.42
N GLU A 174 -12.28 -17.72 -10.53
CA GLU A 174 -13.43 -18.04 -9.69
C GLU A 174 -14.22 -19.22 -10.24
#